data_a268b760d4f96d3678af2c4f2d2d8dae
#
_entry.id   a268b760d4f96d3678af2c4f2d2d8dae
#
_cell.length_a   1.000
_cell.length_b   1.000
_cell.length_c   1.000
_cell.angle_alpha   90.00
_cell.angle_beta   90.00
_cell.angle_gamma   90.00
#
_symmetry.space_group_name_H-M   'P 1'
#
loop_
_entity.id
_entity.type
_entity.pdbx_description
1 polymer ?
#
loop_
_entity_poly.entity_id
_entity_poly.type
_entity_poly.pdbx_seq_one_letter_code
_entity_poly.pdbx_strand_id
1 'polypeptide(L)'
;QTMKGNFLMNRPLLSAIMISSLLLVGCEDKETNNNQTGEEVITHDIDAIGAPGFYFNLSSGTEVDSSSTWHVSFQMIPVEFGEATYMMPSLILGATTYTAEYTDILFEDLEDTPDSFMSDYFQDASVVQYSGPNEVLQYDMQSHTVSVKDPERVFVVYELGNHRTYKIQFNEYVSGVIVFQYGSL
;
A
#
# COMPACT_ATOMS: atom_id res chain seq x y z
N GLN A 1 -89.82 -29.81 -16.28
CA GLN A 1 -89.40 -31.15 -16.74
C GLN A 1 -87.86 -31.24 -16.62
N THR A 2 -87.40 -31.94 -15.58
CA THR A 2 -86.56 -33.13 -15.64
C THR A 2 -85.11 -32.86 -16.21
N MET A 3 -84.03 -33.16 -15.68
CA MET A 3 -83.58 -34.30 -14.88
C MET A 3 -82.21 -33.97 -14.26
N LYS A 4 -82.06 -34.44 -13.08
CA LYS A 4 -80.88 -34.87 -12.34
C LYS A 4 -79.77 -35.53 -13.12
N GLY A 5 -78.56 -35.25 -12.74
CA GLY A 5 -77.34 -35.97 -13.07
C GLY A 5 -76.22 -35.68 -12.05
N ASN A 6 -76.19 -36.45 -10.97
CA ASN A 6 -75.07 -36.51 -10.06
C ASN A 6 -73.90 -37.17 -10.76
N PHE A 7 -72.73 -36.49 -10.77
CA PHE A 7 -71.48 -37.23 -11.05
C PHE A 7 -70.46 -36.97 -9.95
N LEU A 8 -70.28 -37.94 -9.17
CA LEU A 8 -69.19 -38.09 -8.23
C LEU A 8 -67.92 -38.33 -9.02
N MET A 9 -66.99 -37.45 -8.93
CA MET A 9 -65.65 -37.70 -9.43
C MET A 9 -64.59 -37.63 -8.31
N ASN A 10 -64.08 -38.82 -8.08
CA ASN A 10 -62.92 -39.14 -7.25
C ASN A 10 -61.78 -38.13 -7.38
N ARG A 11 -61.34 -37.65 -6.23
CA ARG A 11 -60.06 -36.96 -6.08
C ARG A 11 -58.95 -38.00 -5.89
N PRO A 12 -57.95 -38.07 -6.75
CA PRO A 12 -56.69 -38.73 -6.39
C PRO A 12 -55.86 -37.85 -5.47
N LEU A 13 -55.41 -38.38 -4.37
CA LEU A 13 -54.37 -37.84 -3.53
C LEU A 13 -53.07 -37.78 -4.36
N LEU A 14 -52.63 -36.59 -4.68
CA LEU A 14 -51.28 -36.35 -5.16
C LEU A 14 -50.35 -36.17 -3.95
N SER A 15 -49.63 -37.24 -3.71
CA SER A 15 -48.51 -37.27 -2.76
C SER A 15 -47.42 -36.31 -3.22
N ALA A 16 -47.23 -35.20 -2.51
CA ALA A 16 -46.13 -34.27 -2.77
C ALA A 16 -44.85 -34.90 -2.22
N ILE A 17 -44.02 -35.37 -3.12
CA ILE A 17 -42.63 -35.73 -2.82
C ILE A 17 -41.86 -34.44 -2.67
N MET A 18 -41.53 -34.05 -1.43
CA MET A 18 -40.54 -33.04 -1.14
C MET A 18 -39.16 -33.59 -1.50
N ILE A 19 -38.65 -33.19 -2.65
CA ILE A 19 -37.22 -33.35 -2.98
C ILE A 19 -36.50 -32.24 -2.24
N SER A 20 -35.91 -32.59 -1.09
CA SER A 20 -34.95 -31.77 -0.38
C SER A 20 -33.64 -31.73 -1.20
N SER A 21 -33.47 -30.73 -2.05
CA SER A 21 -32.21 -30.44 -2.68
C SER A 21 -31.24 -29.90 -1.64
N LEU A 22 -30.38 -30.79 -1.15
CA LEU A 22 -29.18 -30.40 -0.38
C LEU A 22 -28.30 -29.59 -1.32
N LEU A 23 -28.35 -28.28 -1.19
CA LEU A 23 -27.31 -27.40 -1.77
C LEU A 23 -26.03 -27.63 -0.97
N LEU A 24 -25.19 -28.50 -1.47
CA LEU A 24 -23.78 -28.50 -1.12
C LEU A 24 -23.22 -27.17 -1.61
N VAL A 25 -23.17 -26.18 -0.73
CA VAL A 25 -22.30 -25.02 -0.90
C VAL A 25 -20.90 -25.59 -0.75
N GLY A 26 -20.30 -25.98 -1.88
CA GLY A 26 -18.87 -26.15 -1.96
C GLY A 26 -18.28 -24.78 -1.61
N CYS A 27 -17.58 -24.69 -0.50
CA CYS A 27 -16.53 -23.71 -0.39
C CYS A 27 -15.54 -24.02 -1.52
N GLU A 28 -15.67 -23.36 -2.64
CA GLU A 28 -14.51 -23.12 -3.47
C GLU A 28 -13.60 -22.28 -2.59
N ASP A 29 -12.54 -22.91 -2.07
CA ASP A 29 -11.35 -22.20 -1.73
C ASP A 29 -10.96 -21.46 -3.02
N LYS A 30 -11.37 -20.20 -3.12
CA LYS A 30 -10.70 -19.26 -3.99
C LYS A 30 -9.25 -19.31 -3.53
N GLU A 31 -8.42 -20.05 -4.25
CA GLU A 31 -7.03 -19.67 -4.34
C GLU A 31 -7.08 -18.18 -4.66
N THR A 32 -6.85 -17.39 -3.65
CA THR A 32 -6.57 -15.97 -3.83
C THR A 32 -5.28 -15.97 -4.64
N ASN A 33 -5.41 -15.84 -5.97
CA ASN A 33 -4.34 -15.28 -6.76
C ASN A 33 -4.10 -13.91 -6.09
N ASN A 34 -3.13 -13.89 -5.19
CA ASN A 34 -2.51 -12.68 -4.71
C ASN A 34 -1.74 -12.07 -5.90
N ASN A 35 -2.46 -11.58 -6.89
CA ASN A 35 -1.98 -10.42 -7.59
C ASN A 35 -1.96 -9.35 -6.51
N GLN A 36 -0.77 -9.13 -5.94
CA GLN A 36 -0.55 -8.11 -4.93
C GLN A 36 -0.67 -6.74 -5.61
N THR A 37 -1.91 -6.37 -5.89
CA THR A 37 -2.27 -4.98 -6.15
C THR A 37 -1.86 -4.21 -4.92
N GLY A 38 -0.97 -3.24 -5.09
CA GLY A 38 -0.54 -2.40 -4.00
C GLY A 38 -1.71 -1.69 -3.34
N GLU A 39 -1.64 -1.51 -2.05
CA GLU A 39 -2.57 -0.66 -1.32
C GLU A 39 -2.10 0.79 -1.45
N GLU A 40 -2.97 1.64 -1.98
CA GLU A 40 -2.67 3.06 -2.15
C GLU A 40 -2.88 3.82 -0.84
N VAL A 41 -1.93 4.68 -0.51
CA VAL A 41 -1.94 5.55 0.66
C VAL A 41 -1.77 7.00 0.21
N ILE A 42 -2.61 7.87 0.75
CA ILE A 42 -2.54 9.32 0.57
C ILE A 42 -2.28 9.94 1.94
N THR A 43 -1.17 10.66 2.08
CA THR A 43 -0.86 11.32 3.35
C THR A 43 -1.74 12.55 3.57
N HIS A 44 -1.77 13.07 4.79
CA HIS A 44 -2.23 14.43 5.03
C HIS A 44 -1.17 15.44 4.51
N ASP A 45 -1.54 16.70 4.41
CA ASP A 45 -0.63 17.79 4.04
C ASP A 45 0.39 18.03 5.17
N ILE A 46 1.65 17.56 4.94
CA ILE A 46 2.75 17.74 5.91
C ILE A 46 3.37 19.14 5.87
N ASP A 47 3.10 19.94 4.83
CA ASP A 47 3.63 21.30 4.67
C ASP A 47 2.73 22.36 5.33
N ALA A 48 1.55 21.99 5.77
CA ALA A 48 0.67 22.89 6.49
C ALA A 48 1.32 23.38 7.80
N ILE A 49 1.10 24.64 8.13
CA ILE A 49 1.70 25.26 9.33
C ILE A 49 1.32 24.47 10.58
N GLY A 50 2.33 23.91 11.25
CA GLY A 50 2.14 23.11 12.46
C GLY A 50 1.62 21.70 12.22
N ALA A 51 1.59 21.24 10.98
CA ALA A 51 1.28 19.85 10.68
C ALA A 51 2.32 18.91 11.32
N PRO A 52 1.89 17.80 11.93
CA PRO A 52 2.82 16.76 12.35
C PRO A 52 3.43 16.07 11.13
N GLY A 53 4.55 15.39 11.33
CA GLY A 53 5.02 14.43 10.34
C GLY A 53 4.04 13.25 10.18
N PHE A 54 4.02 12.66 9.00
CA PHE A 54 3.28 11.44 8.72
C PHE A 54 4.19 10.24 8.98
N TYR A 55 3.76 9.31 9.83
CA TYR A 55 4.50 8.11 10.18
C TYR A 55 3.69 6.88 9.81
N PHE A 56 4.27 5.97 9.02
CA PHE A 56 3.53 4.82 8.49
C PHE A 56 4.17 3.50 8.87
N ASN A 57 3.32 2.60 9.35
CA ASN A 57 3.70 1.23 9.66
C ASN A 57 3.22 0.30 8.55
N LEU A 58 4.15 -0.18 7.72
CA LEU A 58 3.88 -1.08 6.58
C LEU A 58 3.27 -2.42 7.01
N SER A 59 3.55 -2.87 8.25
CA SER A 59 3.02 -4.13 8.76
C SER A 59 1.54 -4.07 9.13
N SER A 60 1.09 -2.94 9.64
CA SER A 60 -0.33 -2.71 9.98
C SER A 60 -1.10 -2.00 8.87
N GLY A 61 -0.40 -1.41 7.89
CA GLY A 61 -1.01 -0.61 6.83
C GLY A 61 -1.65 0.66 7.34
N THR A 62 -1.13 1.26 8.40
CA THR A 62 -1.76 2.43 9.03
C THR A 62 -0.77 3.51 9.39
N GLU A 63 -1.24 4.76 9.41
CA GLU A 63 -0.56 5.85 10.08
C GLU A 63 -0.50 5.59 11.58
N VAL A 64 0.63 5.93 12.21
CA VAL A 64 0.90 5.75 13.62
C VAL A 64 1.55 7.01 14.23
N ASP A 65 1.60 7.08 15.54
CA ASP A 65 2.33 8.15 16.23
C ASP A 65 3.85 8.01 16.04
N SER A 66 4.56 9.13 16.07
CA SER A 66 6.03 9.19 15.98
C SER A 66 6.77 8.36 17.04
N SER A 67 6.13 8.10 18.18
CA SER A 67 6.65 7.28 19.28
C SER A 67 6.39 5.78 19.11
N SER A 68 5.55 5.41 18.14
CA SER A 68 5.26 4.00 17.81
C SER A 68 6.29 3.43 16.85
N THR A 69 6.18 2.14 16.56
CA THR A 69 7.00 1.52 15.50
C THR A 69 6.48 1.95 14.14
N TRP A 70 7.31 2.58 13.35
CA TRP A 70 7.02 2.95 11.97
C TRP A 70 8.19 2.56 11.05
N HIS A 71 7.92 2.40 9.76
CA HIS A 71 8.91 1.98 8.76
C HIS A 71 9.32 3.12 7.84
N VAL A 72 8.37 3.96 7.46
CA VAL A 72 8.61 5.17 6.66
C VAL A 72 7.88 6.36 7.28
N SER A 73 8.48 7.53 7.15
CA SER A 73 7.82 8.77 7.58
C SER A 73 8.09 9.89 6.60
N PHE A 74 7.14 10.82 6.49
CA PHE A 74 7.29 12.06 5.74
C PHE A 74 7.24 13.23 6.71
N GLN A 75 8.24 14.10 6.62
CA GLN A 75 8.41 15.20 7.55
C GLN A 75 9.01 16.41 6.83
N MET A 76 8.66 17.58 7.29
CA MET A 76 9.39 18.81 6.94
C MET A 76 10.65 18.88 7.80
N ILE A 77 11.82 18.90 7.17
CA ILE A 77 13.11 19.04 7.89
C ILE A 77 13.83 20.31 7.46
N PRO A 78 14.62 20.90 8.36
CA PRO A 78 15.44 22.06 8.01
C PRO A 78 16.62 21.64 7.12
N VAL A 79 16.76 22.30 5.99
CA VAL A 79 17.88 22.13 5.05
C VAL A 79 18.57 23.45 4.85
N GLU A 80 19.89 23.46 4.96
CA GLU A 80 20.69 24.67 4.81
C GLU A 80 21.09 24.88 3.35
N PHE A 81 20.79 26.07 2.82
CA PHE A 81 21.27 26.53 1.52
C PHE A 81 22.04 27.85 1.71
N GLY A 82 23.38 27.77 1.75
CA GLY A 82 24.22 28.91 2.08
C GLY A 82 23.99 29.40 3.51
N GLU A 83 23.52 30.63 3.68
CA GLU A 83 23.22 31.21 4.98
C GLU A 83 21.73 31.09 5.39
N ALA A 84 20.91 30.52 4.53
CA ALA A 84 19.46 30.38 4.76
C ALA A 84 19.07 28.95 5.07
N THR A 85 18.12 28.78 5.98
CA THR A 85 17.52 27.49 6.32
C THR A 85 16.10 27.46 5.76
N TYR A 86 15.79 26.40 5.03
CA TYR A 86 14.47 26.13 4.45
C TYR A 86 13.90 24.85 5.02
N MET A 87 12.59 24.83 5.27
CA MET A 87 11.89 23.61 5.62
C MET A 87 11.56 22.85 4.33
N MET A 88 11.97 21.60 4.25
CA MET A 88 11.87 20.81 3.03
C MET A 88 11.24 19.44 3.34
N PRO A 89 10.32 18.96 2.47
CA PRO A 89 9.70 17.66 2.67
C PRO A 89 10.74 16.56 2.52
N SER A 90 10.67 15.59 3.39
CA SER A 90 11.65 14.52 3.48
C SER A 90 11.02 13.19 3.85
N LEU A 91 11.44 12.12 3.18
CA LEU A 91 11.15 10.74 3.55
C LEU A 91 12.23 10.24 4.51
N ILE A 92 11.91 9.65 5.59
CA ILE A 92 12.85 9.11 6.56
C ILE A 92 12.49 7.66 6.81
N LEU A 93 13.52 6.81 6.79
CA LEU A 93 13.36 5.40 7.14
C LEU A 93 13.37 5.19 8.63
N GLY A 94 12.59 4.22 9.11
CA GLY A 94 12.65 3.76 10.49
C GLY A 94 14.04 3.22 10.83
N ALA A 95 14.45 3.35 12.08
CA ALA A 95 15.80 2.97 12.54
C ALA A 95 16.16 1.47 12.31
N THR A 96 15.16 0.63 12.12
CA THR A 96 15.31 -0.82 11.92
C THR A 96 14.94 -1.27 10.50
N THR A 97 14.91 -0.35 9.54
CA THR A 97 14.57 -0.65 8.14
C THR A 97 15.78 -0.49 7.24
N TYR A 98 15.82 -1.32 6.20
CA TYR A 98 16.77 -1.25 5.11
C TYR A 98 16.01 -1.23 3.81
N THR A 99 16.54 -0.58 2.78
CA THR A 99 15.89 -0.50 1.48
C THR A 99 16.83 -0.91 0.36
N ALA A 100 16.25 -1.53 -0.67
CA ALA A 100 16.87 -1.72 -1.98
C ALA A 100 15.99 -1.04 -3.04
N GLU A 101 16.60 -0.60 -4.13
CA GLU A 101 15.93 0.12 -5.22
C GLU A 101 15.92 -0.72 -6.48
N TYR A 102 14.79 -0.70 -7.20
CA TYR A 102 14.60 -1.35 -8.49
C TYR A 102 14.04 -0.34 -9.49
N THR A 103 14.70 -0.24 -10.65
CA THR A 103 14.34 0.70 -11.72
C THR A 103 13.73 0.03 -12.95
N ASP A 104 13.92 -1.27 -13.10
CA ASP A 104 13.61 -2.01 -14.31
C ASP A 104 12.50 -3.06 -14.12
N ILE A 105 11.76 -2.95 -13.01
CA ILE A 105 10.66 -3.87 -12.70
C ILE A 105 9.42 -3.08 -12.32
N LEU A 106 8.25 -3.52 -12.77
CA LEU A 106 6.99 -2.93 -12.35
C LEU A 106 6.65 -3.37 -10.93
N PHE A 107 5.88 -2.54 -10.23
CA PHE A 107 5.46 -2.82 -8.87
C PHE A 107 4.73 -4.17 -8.76
N GLU A 108 3.85 -4.48 -9.73
CA GLU A 108 3.07 -5.71 -9.77
C GLU A 108 3.94 -6.94 -10.00
N ASP A 109 5.02 -6.77 -10.77
CA ASP A 109 5.91 -7.87 -11.20
C ASP A 109 7.00 -8.19 -10.17
N LEU A 110 7.19 -7.33 -9.17
CA LEU A 110 8.16 -7.58 -8.11
C LEU A 110 7.57 -8.54 -7.07
N GLU A 111 7.97 -9.80 -7.15
CA GLU A 111 7.49 -10.89 -6.28
C GLU A 111 8.57 -11.40 -5.32
N ASP A 112 9.84 -11.23 -5.67
CA ASP A 112 10.98 -11.77 -4.92
C ASP A 112 11.71 -10.69 -4.15
N THR A 113 12.19 -11.07 -2.96
CA THR A 113 13.11 -10.24 -2.19
C THR A 113 14.53 -10.33 -2.78
N PRO A 114 15.41 -9.33 -2.55
CA PRO A 114 16.80 -9.43 -2.98
C PRO A 114 17.50 -10.69 -2.46
N ASP A 115 18.27 -11.34 -3.32
CA ASP A 115 19.02 -12.56 -2.99
C ASP A 115 20.10 -12.34 -1.94
N SER A 116 20.67 -11.14 -1.87
CA SER A 116 21.78 -10.81 -0.98
C SER A 116 21.34 -9.78 0.05
N PHE A 117 20.98 -10.28 1.19
CA PHE A 117 20.31 -9.58 2.27
C PHE A 117 21.02 -8.32 2.79
N MET A 118 22.32 -8.28 2.80
CA MET A 118 23.09 -7.15 3.38
C MET A 118 23.79 -6.30 2.32
N SER A 119 24.03 -6.83 1.15
CA SER A 119 24.72 -6.11 0.07
C SER A 119 23.77 -5.30 -0.81
N ASP A 120 22.49 -5.71 -0.90
CA ASP A 120 21.50 -5.09 -1.76
C ASP A 120 20.65 -4.05 -1.02
N TYR A 121 20.67 -4.08 0.32
CA TYR A 121 19.95 -3.11 1.15
C TYR A 121 20.87 -2.01 1.68
N PHE A 122 20.33 -0.82 1.75
CA PHE A 122 20.97 0.32 2.41
C PHE A 122 20.09 0.85 3.53
N GLN A 123 20.72 1.43 4.54
CA GLN A 123 20.06 2.22 5.56
C GLN A 123 20.65 3.62 5.50
N ASP A 124 19.86 4.58 5.05
CA ASP A 124 20.29 5.95 4.91
C ASP A 124 19.16 6.89 5.32
N ALA A 125 19.32 7.56 6.44
CA ALA A 125 18.37 8.56 6.92
C ALA A 125 18.25 9.76 5.98
N SER A 126 19.25 9.94 5.09
CA SER A 126 19.27 10.97 4.08
C SER A 126 18.66 10.58 2.74
N VAL A 127 18.10 9.38 2.61
CA VAL A 127 17.42 8.86 1.39
C VAL A 127 16.42 9.84 0.78
N VAL A 128 16.24 10.93 1.40
CA VAL A 128 15.16 11.82 1.14
C VAL A 128 15.54 13.22 0.83
N GLN A 129 16.76 13.52 1.03
CA GLN A 129 17.19 14.89 0.80
C GLN A 129 17.66 15.04 -0.63
N TYR A 130 17.34 16.15 -1.21
CA TYR A 130 17.63 16.73 -2.52
C TYR A 130 18.93 16.36 -3.23
N SER A 131 19.74 15.45 -2.71
CA SER A 131 20.98 15.04 -3.33
C SER A 131 21.40 13.64 -2.89
N GLY A 132 21.49 12.74 -3.80
CA GLY A 132 21.96 11.38 -3.58
C GLY A 132 21.36 10.38 -4.55
N PRO A 133 21.99 9.21 -4.72
CA PRO A 133 21.49 8.18 -5.63
C PRO A 133 20.11 7.64 -5.24
N ASN A 134 19.77 7.72 -3.96
CA ASN A 134 18.55 7.13 -3.39
C ASN A 134 17.43 8.14 -3.14
N GLU A 135 17.58 9.33 -3.67
CA GLU A 135 16.63 10.42 -3.53
C GLU A 135 15.25 10.05 -4.08
N VAL A 136 14.22 10.15 -3.24
CA VAL A 136 12.82 9.89 -3.63
C VAL A 136 12.13 11.13 -4.16
N LEU A 137 12.41 12.28 -3.54
CA LEU A 137 11.91 13.58 -3.96
C LEU A 137 13.01 14.39 -4.61
N GLN A 138 12.65 15.19 -5.59
CA GLN A 138 13.55 16.13 -6.23
C GLN A 138 12.99 17.55 -6.15
N TYR A 139 13.87 18.52 -6.04
CA TYR A 139 13.54 19.94 -6.08
C TYR A 139 14.00 20.58 -7.39
N ASP A 140 13.06 21.15 -8.12
CA ASP A 140 13.38 21.93 -9.31
C ASP A 140 13.66 23.39 -8.91
N MET A 141 14.90 23.81 -9.09
CA MET A 141 15.34 25.18 -8.79
C MET A 141 14.75 26.26 -9.72
N GLN A 142 14.24 25.89 -10.88
CA GLN A 142 13.65 26.84 -11.83
C GLN A 142 12.19 27.13 -11.52
N SER A 143 11.41 26.10 -11.22
CA SER A 143 10.00 26.21 -10.88
C SER A 143 9.74 26.36 -9.38
N HIS A 144 10.75 26.12 -8.55
CA HIS A 144 10.62 26.05 -7.09
C HIS A 144 9.59 25.02 -6.62
N THR A 145 9.55 23.87 -7.30
CA THR A 145 8.61 22.79 -6.99
C THR A 145 9.34 21.53 -6.54
N VAL A 146 8.68 20.78 -5.67
CA VAL A 146 9.08 19.43 -5.29
C VAL A 146 8.20 18.42 -6.04
N SER A 147 8.79 17.35 -6.50
CA SER A 147 8.08 16.22 -7.13
C SER A 147 8.75 14.90 -6.74
N VAL A 148 8.07 13.80 -6.99
CA VAL A 148 8.70 12.47 -6.92
C VAL A 148 9.72 12.37 -8.05
N LYS A 149 10.92 11.92 -7.72
CA LYS A 149 11.96 11.60 -8.68
C LYS A 149 11.75 10.16 -9.16
N ASP A 150 11.63 9.99 -10.46
CA ASP A 150 11.44 8.67 -11.09
C ASP A 150 10.32 7.85 -10.43
N PRO A 151 9.03 8.20 -10.62
CA PRO A 151 7.91 7.56 -9.94
C PRO A 151 7.69 6.09 -10.32
N GLU A 152 8.41 5.60 -11.34
CA GLU A 152 8.39 4.18 -11.72
C GLU A 152 9.32 3.30 -10.87
N ARG A 153 10.16 3.91 -10.01
CA ARG A 153 11.03 3.15 -9.11
C ARG A 153 10.25 2.44 -8.03
N VAL A 154 10.61 1.19 -7.80
CA VAL A 154 10.08 0.39 -6.69
C VAL A 154 11.19 0.22 -5.64
N PHE A 155 10.86 0.46 -4.40
CA PHE A 155 11.75 0.20 -3.28
C PHE A 155 11.27 -1.04 -2.54
N VAL A 156 12.22 -1.89 -2.15
CA VAL A 156 11.97 -2.97 -1.21
C VAL A 156 12.42 -2.50 0.17
N VAL A 157 11.53 -2.55 1.13
CA VAL A 157 11.77 -2.18 2.52
C VAL A 157 11.81 -3.43 3.36
N TYR A 158 12.94 -3.68 3.99
CA TYR A 158 13.13 -4.79 4.91
C TYR A 158 13.12 -4.31 6.36
N GLU A 159 12.29 -4.93 7.18
CA GLU A 159 12.24 -4.70 8.62
C GLU A 159 13.09 -5.71 9.38
N LEU A 160 14.13 -5.24 10.09
CA LEU A 160 15.07 -6.09 10.80
C LEU A 160 14.44 -6.83 11.99
N GLY A 161 13.45 -6.24 12.65
CA GLY A 161 12.86 -6.79 13.87
C GLY A 161 12.02 -8.05 13.64
N ASN A 162 11.18 -8.05 12.63
CA ASN A 162 10.26 -9.14 12.30
C ASN A 162 10.67 -9.92 11.06
N HIS A 163 11.76 -9.54 10.41
CA HIS A 163 12.24 -10.13 9.15
C HIS A 163 11.16 -10.13 8.05
N ARG A 164 10.41 -9.03 7.95
CA ARG A 164 9.39 -8.84 6.93
C ARG A 164 9.89 -7.93 5.84
N THR A 165 9.41 -8.19 4.65
CA THR A 165 9.77 -7.43 3.46
C THR A 165 8.52 -6.85 2.82
N TYR A 166 8.62 -5.61 2.40
CA TYR A 166 7.55 -4.86 1.75
C TYR A 166 8.09 -4.22 0.48
N LYS A 167 7.24 -4.06 -0.51
CA LYS A 167 7.51 -3.20 -1.66
C LYS A 167 6.74 -1.89 -1.50
N ILE A 168 7.34 -0.78 -1.93
CA ILE A 168 6.74 0.56 -1.90
C ILE A 168 7.13 1.32 -3.15
N GLN A 169 6.19 2.06 -3.71
CA GLN A 169 6.40 2.94 -4.85
C GLN A 169 5.76 4.29 -4.57
N PHE A 170 6.51 5.35 -4.80
CA PHE A 170 6.03 6.72 -4.60
C PHE A 170 5.54 7.26 -5.93
N ASN A 171 4.25 7.55 -6.01
CA ASN A 171 3.59 7.91 -7.26
C ASN A 171 3.59 9.42 -7.50
N GLU A 172 3.30 10.21 -6.46
CA GLU A 172 3.10 11.64 -6.61
C GLU A 172 3.44 12.41 -5.32
N TYR A 173 3.90 13.65 -5.46
CA TYR A 173 3.99 14.65 -4.41
C TYR A 173 3.37 15.96 -4.90
N VAL A 174 2.36 16.46 -4.20
CA VAL A 174 1.72 17.75 -4.49
C VAL A 174 1.44 18.51 -3.20
N SER A 175 2.07 19.68 -3.04
CA SER A 175 1.75 20.60 -1.95
C SER A 175 1.66 19.93 -0.56
N GLY A 176 2.70 19.20 -0.18
CA GLY A 176 2.77 18.54 1.13
C GLY A 176 2.06 17.19 1.22
N VAL A 177 1.34 16.77 0.18
CA VAL A 177 0.67 15.45 0.13
C VAL A 177 1.48 14.49 -0.73
N ILE A 178 1.76 13.31 -0.21
CA ILE A 178 2.45 12.23 -0.92
C ILE A 178 1.46 11.10 -1.18
N VAL A 179 1.47 10.60 -2.41
CA VAL A 179 0.73 9.41 -2.83
C VAL A 179 1.72 8.29 -3.08
N PHE A 180 1.53 7.17 -2.43
CA PHE A 180 2.35 5.98 -2.63
C PHE A 180 1.50 4.71 -2.56
N GLN A 181 2.01 3.63 -3.12
CA GLN A 181 1.44 2.30 -2.96
C GLN A 181 2.45 1.38 -2.29
N TYR A 182 1.96 0.40 -1.54
CA TYR A 182 2.80 -0.60 -0.88
C TYR A 182 2.15 -1.98 -0.91
N GLY A 183 2.95 -3.01 -0.68
CA GLY A 183 2.51 -4.40 -0.54
C GLY A 183 3.54 -5.22 0.22
N SER A 184 3.15 -6.36 0.77
CA SER A 184 4.10 -7.33 1.34
C SER A 184 4.77 -8.15 0.23
N LEU A 185 6.01 -8.57 0.45
CA LEU A 185 6.74 -9.54 -0.37
C LEU A 185 6.89 -10.85 0.38
#